data_191f2eb61b1ee7586ed604c768eafc92
#
_entry.id   191f2eb61b1ee7586ed604c768eafc92
#
_cell.length_a   1.000
_cell.length_b   1.000
_cell.length_c   1.000
_cell.angle_alpha   90.00
_cell.angle_beta   90.00
_cell.angle_gamma   90.00
#
_symmetry.space_group_name_H-M   'P 1'
#
loop_
_entity.id
_entity.type
_entity.pdbx_description
1 polymer ?
#
loop_
_entity_poly.entity_id
_entity_poly.type
_entity_poly.pdbx_seq_one_letter_code
_entity_poly.pdbx_strand_id
1 'polypeptide(L)'
;MANELSTNINEITQYIVIRIGEEQYGIEIKYIDNIVRMQQITRVPQVPAHFKGVINLRGEVIPVMSIRVKMGLAPDVASKDTRIIIIKIDQHEPIGMMVDMVKEVVNLSSAEIERVGFDRGDDKNAYAMGIGKHETGLITLLDIDAVLQGL
;
A
#
# COMPACT_ATOMS: atom_id res chain seq x y z
N MET A 1 -19.30 9.62 -26.82
CA MET A 1 -18.82 8.26 -27.02
C MET A 1 -17.33 8.22 -27.25
N ALA A 2 -16.86 8.85 -28.31
CA ALA A 2 -15.42 8.92 -28.55
C ALA A 2 -14.68 9.60 -27.40
N ASN A 3 -15.33 10.54 -26.72
CA ASN A 3 -14.74 11.23 -25.59
C ASN A 3 -14.46 10.33 -24.40
N GLU A 4 -15.31 9.34 -24.18
CA GLU A 4 -15.11 8.43 -23.07
C GLU A 4 -13.87 7.57 -23.27
N LEU A 5 -13.64 7.10 -24.49
CA LEU A 5 -12.45 6.31 -24.80
C LEU A 5 -11.19 7.16 -24.65
N SER A 6 -11.23 8.40 -25.15
CA SER A 6 -10.10 9.32 -25.01
C SER A 6 -9.82 9.64 -23.56
N THR A 7 -10.87 9.84 -22.77
CA THR A 7 -10.73 10.13 -21.35
C THR A 7 -10.07 8.96 -20.62
N ASN A 8 -10.48 7.72 -20.94
CA ASN A 8 -9.90 6.53 -20.30
C ASN A 8 -8.41 6.38 -20.61
N ILE A 9 -8.02 6.68 -21.85
CA ILE A 9 -6.61 6.58 -22.24
C ILE A 9 -5.77 7.62 -21.55
N ASN A 10 -6.33 8.80 -21.28
CA ASN A 10 -5.63 9.91 -20.68
C ASN A 10 -5.92 10.10 -19.20
N GLU A 11 -6.65 9.19 -18.61
CA GLU A 11 -6.99 9.27 -17.22
C GLU A 11 -5.73 9.19 -16.36
N ILE A 12 -5.61 10.15 -15.43
CA ILE A 12 -4.47 10.22 -14.54
C ILE A 12 -4.90 9.83 -13.13
N THR A 13 -4.14 8.94 -12.54
CA THR A 13 -4.36 8.49 -11.17
C THR A 13 -3.14 8.86 -10.34
N GLN A 14 -3.38 9.35 -9.13
CA GLN A 14 -2.32 9.70 -8.21
C GLN A 14 -2.00 8.54 -7.29
N TYR A 15 -0.71 8.31 -7.10
CA TYR A 15 -0.21 7.26 -6.21
C TYR A 15 0.78 7.83 -5.23
N ILE A 16 0.74 7.33 -4.01
CA ILE A 16 1.83 7.54 -3.06
C ILE A 16 2.84 6.41 -3.31
N VAL A 17 4.09 6.78 -3.55
CA VAL A 17 5.16 5.79 -3.74
C VAL A 17 5.81 5.53 -2.41
N ILE A 18 5.86 4.25 -2.05
CA ILE A 18 6.49 3.77 -0.83
C ILE A 18 7.64 2.84 -1.19
N ARG A 19 8.52 2.61 -0.24
CA ARG A 19 9.56 1.60 -0.39
C ARG A 19 9.32 0.48 0.62
N ILE A 20 9.51 -0.73 0.13
CA ILE A 20 9.58 -1.93 0.94
C ILE A 20 10.86 -2.63 0.51
N GLY A 21 11.87 -2.62 1.37
CA GLY A 21 13.18 -3.07 0.97
C GLY A 21 13.75 -2.15 -0.10
N GLU A 22 14.14 -2.72 -1.22
CA GLU A 22 14.71 -1.96 -2.33
C GLU A 22 13.72 -1.69 -3.45
N GLU A 23 12.50 -2.18 -3.31
CA GLU A 23 11.50 -2.04 -4.36
C GLU A 23 10.51 -0.93 -4.07
N GLN A 24 9.99 -0.32 -5.13
CA GLN A 24 9.00 0.72 -5.04
C GLN A 24 7.61 0.16 -5.27
N TYR A 25 6.67 0.61 -4.45
CA TYR A 25 5.25 0.24 -4.57
C TYR A 25 4.42 1.50 -4.59
N GLY A 26 3.28 1.44 -5.26
CA GLY A 26 2.36 2.56 -5.33
C GLY A 26 1.02 2.22 -4.71
N ILE A 27 0.51 3.15 -3.91
CA ILE A 27 -0.81 3.04 -3.32
C ILE A 27 -1.65 4.19 -3.84
N GLU A 28 -2.80 3.87 -4.41
CA GLU A 28 -3.68 4.91 -4.92
C GLU A 28 -4.10 5.85 -3.78
N ILE A 29 -3.97 7.13 -4.02
CA ILE A 29 -4.14 8.15 -2.98
C ILE A 29 -5.55 8.16 -2.37
N LYS A 30 -6.54 7.74 -3.15
CA LYS A 30 -7.92 7.74 -2.67
C LYS A 30 -8.17 6.81 -1.49
N TYR A 31 -7.28 5.82 -1.29
CA TYR A 31 -7.40 4.89 -0.17
C TYR A 31 -6.70 5.39 1.09
N ILE A 32 -5.93 6.45 0.99
CA ILE A 32 -5.11 6.91 2.10
C ILE A 32 -5.83 8.00 2.89
N ASP A 33 -6.09 7.72 4.15
CA ASP A 33 -6.68 8.68 5.05
C ASP A 33 -5.63 9.59 5.67
N ASN A 34 -4.51 8.98 6.06
CA ASN A 34 -3.45 9.72 6.75
C ASN A 34 -2.14 8.93 6.68
N ILE A 35 -1.02 9.61 6.90
CA ILE A 35 0.29 9.01 7.00
C ILE A 35 0.90 9.53 8.29
N VAL A 36 1.27 8.64 9.20
CA VAL A 36 1.79 9.03 10.49
C VAL A 36 3.16 8.39 10.72
N ARG A 37 3.92 9.03 11.61
CA ARG A 37 5.19 8.47 12.06
C ARG A 37 4.93 7.25 12.92
N MET A 38 5.98 6.47 13.17
CA MET A 38 5.85 5.32 14.03
C MET A 38 5.23 5.70 15.37
N GLN A 39 4.28 4.90 15.79
CA GLN A 39 3.60 5.00 17.06
C GLN A 39 3.95 3.78 17.88
N GLN A 40 3.71 3.85 19.17
CA GLN A 40 3.82 2.66 20.01
C GLN A 40 2.74 1.68 19.65
N ILE A 41 3.13 0.46 19.29
CA ILE A 41 2.21 -0.59 18.87
C ILE A 41 1.98 -1.52 20.06
N THR A 42 0.73 -1.67 20.45
CA THR A 42 0.34 -2.62 21.49
C THR A 42 0.04 -3.96 20.82
N ARG A 43 0.79 -4.98 21.21
CA ARG A 43 0.65 -6.30 20.61
C ARG A 43 -0.65 -6.97 21.06
N VAL A 44 -1.24 -7.72 20.13
CA VAL A 44 -2.44 -8.50 20.39
C VAL A 44 -2.05 -9.98 20.26
N PRO A 45 -2.36 -10.82 21.26
CA PRO A 45 -2.00 -12.23 21.17
C PRO A 45 -2.87 -13.01 20.18
N GLN A 46 -2.32 -14.08 19.65
CA GLN A 46 -3.04 -15.05 18.80
C GLN A 46 -3.62 -14.44 17.52
N VAL A 47 -2.84 -13.55 16.88
CA VAL A 47 -3.22 -12.99 15.59
C VAL A 47 -2.23 -13.48 14.52
N PRO A 48 -2.61 -13.38 13.22
CA PRO A 48 -1.67 -13.74 12.15
C PRO A 48 -0.37 -12.95 12.25
N ALA A 49 0.70 -13.52 11.70
CA ALA A 49 2.04 -12.92 11.81
C ALA A 49 2.12 -11.51 11.23
N HIS A 50 1.35 -11.21 10.19
CA HIS A 50 1.37 -9.89 9.58
C HIS A 50 0.64 -8.82 10.37
N PHE A 51 -0.14 -9.21 11.37
CA PHE A 51 -0.85 -8.28 12.25
C PHE A 51 0.08 -7.90 13.39
N LYS A 52 0.57 -6.64 13.39
CA LYS A 52 1.55 -6.19 14.37
C LYS A 52 0.95 -5.86 15.73
N GLY A 53 -0.27 -5.41 15.74
CA GLY A 53 -0.95 -4.97 16.95
C GLY A 53 -1.84 -3.78 16.65
N VAL A 54 -2.04 -2.94 17.64
CA VAL A 54 -2.90 -1.77 17.49
C VAL A 54 -2.18 -0.51 17.96
N ILE A 55 -2.56 0.62 17.39
CA ILE A 55 -2.11 1.93 17.86
C ILE A 55 -3.33 2.73 18.30
N ASN A 56 -3.08 3.71 19.16
CA ASN A 56 -4.12 4.67 19.52
C ASN A 56 -3.79 5.98 18.83
N LEU A 57 -4.65 6.39 17.92
CA LEU A 57 -4.47 7.62 17.17
C LEU A 57 -5.67 8.52 17.42
N ARG A 58 -5.43 9.60 18.18
CA ARG A 58 -6.49 10.58 18.50
C ARG A 58 -7.72 9.92 19.13
N GLY A 59 -7.48 8.95 20.03
CA GLY A 59 -8.57 8.27 20.71
C GLY A 59 -9.19 7.11 19.95
N GLU A 60 -8.72 6.86 18.73
CA GLU A 60 -9.22 5.76 17.92
C GLU A 60 -8.20 4.62 17.92
N VAL A 61 -8.67 3.41 18.16
CA VAL A 61 -7.80 2.22 18.14
C VAL A 61 -7.77 1.69 16.71
N ILE A 62 -6.57 1.65 16.13
CA ILE A 62 -6.38 1.27 14.74
C ILE A 62 -5.46 0.05 14.67
N PRO A 63 -5.91 -1.05 14.04
CA PRO A 63 -5.04 -2.20 13.82
C PRO A 63 -3.94 -1.87 12.82
N VAL A 64 -2.74 -2.41 13.07
CA VAL A 64 -1.58 -2.18 12.22
C VAL A 64 -1.08 -3.50 11.67
N MET A 65 -0.91 -3.56 10.36
CA MET A 65 -0.35 -4.73 9.68
C MET A 65 1.02 -4.42 9.12
N SER A 66 1.82 -5.47 8.93
CA SER A 66 3.10 -5.37 8.25
C SER A 66 2.94 -5.89 6.82
N ILE A 67 3.13 -5.01 5.84
CA ILE A 67 3.09 -5.46 4.46
C ILE A 67 4.28 -6.36 4.14
N ARG A 68 5.44 -6.13 4.77
CA ARG A 68 6.61 -6.98 4.58
C ARG A 68 6.28 -8.44 4.94
N VAL A 69 5.74 -8.64 6.10
CA VAL A 69 5.40 -9.99 6.57
C VAL A 69 4.33 -10.60 5.69
N LYS A 70 3.34 -9.82 5.29
CA LYS A 70 2.27 -10.34 4.43
C LYS A 70 2.79 -10.76 3.08
N MET A 71 3.83 -10.11 2.57
CA MET A 71 4.47 -10.46 1.30
C MET A 71 5.52 -11.57 1.43
N GLY A 72 5.70 -12.11 2.62
CA GLY A 72 6.71 -13.13 2.85
C GLY A 72 8.12 -12.60 2.96
N LEU A 73 8.28 -11.31 3.21
CA LEU A 73 9.58 -10.69 3.39
C LEU A 73 9.98 -10.69 4.86
N ALA A 74 11.25 -10.34 5.11
CA ALA A 74 11.75 -10.25 6.48
C ALA A 74 10.94 -9.22 7.27
N PRO A 75 10.74 -9.44 8.59
CA PRO A 75 9.97 -8.51 9.41
C PRO A 75 10.53 -7.10 9.41
N ASP A 76 9.67 -6.15 9.76
CA ASP A 76 10.04 -4.74 9.80
C ASP A 76 11.09 -4.47 10.86
N VAL A 77 12.04 -3.60 10.50
CA VAL A 77 12.98 -3.02 11.45
C VAL A 77 12.72 -1.53 11.42
N ALA A 78 12.17 -1.01 12.50
CA ALA A 78 11.80 0.40 12.56
C ALA A 78 13.03 1.29 12.43
N SER A 79 12.90 2.35 11.63
CA SER A 79 13.92 3.37 11.46
C SER A 79 13.25 4.73 11.50
N LYS A 80 14.04 5.79 11.34
CA LYS A 80 13.49 7.14 11.31
C LYS A 80 12.58 7.36 10.10
N ASP A 81 12.72 6.54 9.07
CA ASP A 81 11.93 6.68 7.83
C ASP A 81 10.65 5.85 7.84
N THR A 82 10.52 4.93 8.79
CA THR A 82 9.33 4.08 8.88
C THR A 82 8.08 4.91 9.10
N ARG A 83 7.02 4.55 8.39
CA ARG A 83 5.73 5.24 8.49
C ARG A 83 4.61 4.22 8.60
N ILE A 84 3.49 4.68 9.14
CA ILE A 84 2.25 3.92 9.14
C ILE A 84 1.27 4.67 8.25
N ILE A 85 0.82 4.01 7.20
CA ILE A 85 -0.17 4.58 6.29
C ILE A 85 -1.54 4.13 6.75
N ILE A 86 -2.38 5.08 7.11
CA ILE A 86 -3.74 4.78 7.55
C ILE A 86 -4.60 4.69 6.30
N ILE A 87 -5.08 3.48 6.04
CA ILE A 87 -5.88 3.18 4.85
C ILE A 87 -7.33 3.08 5.27
N LYS A 88 -8.18 3.72 4.49
CA LYS A 88 -9.62 3.64 4.70
C LYS A 88 -10.29 3.34 3.37
N ILE A 89 -11.03 2.23 3.35
CA ILE A 89 -11.85 1.84 2.21
C ILE A 89 -13.30 1.98 2.64
N ASP A 90 -14.16 2.34 1.69
CA ASP A 90 -15.59 2.54 1.97
C ASP A 90 -16.15 1.42 2.85
N GLN A 91 -16.82 1.80 3.92
CA GLN A 91 -17.51 0.92 4.85
C GLN A 91 -16.60 0.02 5.69
N HIS A 92 -15.28 0.14 5.53
CA HIS A 92 -14.34 -0.59 6.37
C HIS A 92 -13.73 0.33 7.40
N GLU A 93 -13.35 -0.25 8.53
CA GLU A 93 -12.63 0.50 9.56
C GLU A 93 -11.22 0.82 9.08
N PRO A 94 -10.63 1.91 9.54
CA PRO A 94 -9.26 2.25 9.15
C PRO A 94 -8.27 1.16 9.59
N ILE A 95 -7.27 0.94 8.75
CA ILE A 95 -6.20 -0.02 9.02
C ILE A 95 -4.88 0.68 8.76
N GLY A 96 -3.94 0.54 9.68
CA GLY A 96 -2.60 1.06 9.50
C GLY A 96 -1.72 0.04 8.80
N MET A 97 -0.96 0.49 7.81
CA MET A 97 -0.02 -0.36 7.10
C MET A 97 1.38 0.18 7.30
N MET A 98 2.24 -0.63 7.90
CA MET A 98 3.61 -0.24 8.19
C MET A 98 4.47 -0.40 6.94
N VAL A 99 5.17 0.67 6.56
CA VAL A 99 6.03 0.68 5.37
C VAL A 99 7.41 1.22 5.74
N ASP A 100 8.43 0.84 4.96
CA ASP A 100 9.80 1.23 5.25
C ASP A 100 10.02 2.74 5.07
N MET A 101 9.40 3.32 4.06
CA MET A 101 9.58 4.72 3.73
C MET A 101 8.47 5.19 2.79
N VAL A 102 8.11 6.45 2.89
CA VAL A 102 7.24 7.12 1.92
C VAL A 102 8.13 8.04 1.11
N LYS A 103 8.09 7.90 -0.22
CA LYS A 103 8.96 8.67 -1.09
C LYS A 103 8.31 9.93 -1.64
N GLU A 104 7.24 9.78 -2.41
CA GLU A 104 6.68 10.90 -3.15
C GLU A 104 5.29 10.55 -3.67
N VAL A 105 4.63 11.57 -4.19
CA VAL A 105 3.37 11.39 -4.91
C VAL A 105 3.69 11.46 -6.40
N VAL A 106 3.16 10.52 -7.18
CA VAL A 106 3.33 10.53 -8.62
C VAL A 106 1.98 10.47 -9.30
N ASN A 107 1.92 11.03 -10.50
CA ASN A 107 0.75 10.96 -11.36
C ASN A 107 1.06 10.01 -12.50
N LEU A 108 0.23 8.99 -12.67
CA LEU A 108 0.39 8.03 -13.75
C LEU A 108 -0.86 8.03 -14.62
N SER A 109 -0.64 8.14 -15.93
CA SER A 109 -1.73 7.99 -16.89
C SER A 109 -1.96 6.50 -17.16
N SER A 110 -3.10 6.18 -17.71
CA SER A 110 -3.41 4.79 -18.08
C SER A 110 -2.37 4.21 -19.02
N ALA A 111 -1.79 5.05 -19.89
CA ALA A 111 -0.77 4.61 -20.84
C ALA A 111 0.54 4.23 -20.14
N GLU A 112 0.79 4.75 -18.94
CA GLU A 112 2.01 4.49 -18.18
C GLU A 112 1.88 3.28 -17.28
N ILE A 113 0.71 2.67 -17.23
CA ILE A 113 0.45 1.52 -16.37
C ILE A 113 0.29 0.28 -17.23
N GLU A 114 1.12 -0.71 -16.97
CA GLU A 114 1.02 -2.00 -17.62
C GLU A 114 0.30 -2.97 -16.68
N ARG A 115 -0.86 -3.42 -17.12
CA ARG A 115 -1.61 -4.42 -16.35
C ARG A 115 -1.23 -5.78 -16.87
N VAL A 116 -0.48 -6.53 -16.09
CA VAL A 116 -0.02 -7.85 -16.47
C VAL A 116 -0.72 -8.90 -15.61
N GLY A 117 -0.84 -10.09 -16.16
CA GLY A 117 -1.38 -11.20 -15.41
C GLY A 117 -0.29 -11.73 -14.50
N PHE A 118 -0.33 -11.36 -13.24
CA PHE A 118 0.63 -11.83 -12.27
C PHE A 118 0.28 -13.24 -11.81
N ASP A 119 1.30 -14.00 -11.49
CA ASP A 119 1.14 -15.31 -10.88
C ASP A 119 0.78 -15.09 -9.40
N ARG A 120 -0.48 -15.29 -9.09
CA ARG A 120 -0.99 -15.08 -7.74
C ARG A 120 -0.52 -16.12 -6.75
N GLY A 121 0.24 -17.12 -7.22
CA GLY A 121 0.87 -18.08 -6.33
C GLY A 121 2.13 -17.56 -5.70
N ASP A 122 2.68 -16.47 -6.22
CA ASP A 122 3.86 -15.83 -5.66
C ASP A 122 3.41 -14.78 -4.65
N ASP A 123 3.91 -14.85 -3.41
CA ASP A 123 3.51 -13.94 -2.34
C ASP A 123 3.68 -12.48 -2.73
N LYS A 124 4.75 -12.13 -3.42
CA LYS A 124 5.00 -10.73 -3.81
C LYS A 124 4.02 -10.26 -4.87
N ASN A 125 3.66 -11.13 -5.80
CA ASN A 125 2.80 -10.77 -6.92
C ASN A 125 1.31 -10.89 -6.59
N ALA A 126 0.98 -11.53 -5.47
CA ALA A 126 -0.43 -11.71 -5.09
C ALA A 126 -1.15 -10.39 -4.85
N TYR A 127 -0.41 -9.33 -4.54
CA TYR A 127 -0.97 -8.05 -4.17
C TYR A 127 -0.76 -6.97 -5.24
N ALA A 128 -0.20 -7.35 -6.39
CA ALA A 128 0.07 -6.41 -7.47
C ALA A 128 -1.10 -6.37 -8.45
N MET A 129 -1.43 -5.18 -8.91
CA MET A 129 -2.48 -4.98 -9.92
C MET A 129 -1.91 -4.46 -11.23
N GLY A 130 -0.67 -4.02 -11.24
CA GLY A 130 -0.03 -3.48 -12.42
C GLY A 130 1.34 -2.94 -12.10
N ILE A 131 2.03 -2.49 -13.12
CA ILE A 131 3.34 -1.84 -12.98
C ILE A 131 3.27 -0.48 -13.63
N GLY A 132 3.55 0.56 -12.85
CA GLY A 132 3.65 1.91 -13.34
C GLY A 132 5.07 2.20 -13.80
N LYS A 133 5.18 2.89 -14.93
CA LYS A 133 6.46 3.31 -15.47
C LYS A 133 6.61 4.80 -15.21
N HIS A 134 7.58 5.14 -14.40
CA HIS A 134 7.86 6.51 -14.02
C HIS A 134 9.34 6.81 -14.26
N GLU A 135 9.70 8.07 -14.35
CA GLU A 135 11.09 8.44 -14.61
C GLU A 135 12.05 7.95 -13.53
N THR A 136 11.57 7.70 -12.31
CA THR A 136 12.39 7.18 -11.23
C THR A 136 12.45 5.65 -11.23
N GLY A 137 11.85 4.99 -12.21
CA GLY A 137 11.87 3.54 -12.33
C GLY A 137 10.49 2.91 -12.32
N LEU A 138 10.46 1.61 -12.10
CA LEU A 138 9.22 0.86 -12.08
C LEU A 138 8.60 0.90 -10.69
N ILE A 139 7.28 1.03 -10.66
CA ILE A 139 6.51 1.08 -9.42
C ILE A 139 5.44 -0.01 -9.50
N THR A 140 5.50 -0.96 -8.59
CA THR A 140 4.47 -2.01 -8.52
C THR A 140 3.24 -1.44 -7.82
N LEU A 141 2.12 -1.41 -8.52
CA LEU A 141 0.89 -0.85 -7.99
C LEU A 141 0.18 -1.89 -7.15
N LEU A 142 -0.15 -1.53 -5.91
CA LEU A 142 -0.77 -2.46 -4.98
C LEU A 142 -2.28 -2.50 -5.12
N ASP A 143 -2.81 -3.70 -5.08
CA ASP A 143 -4.24 -3.94 -4.95
C ASP A 143 -4.58 -3.93 -3.46
N ILE A 144 -5.08 -2.80 -2.98
CA ILE A 144 -5.32 -2.61 -1.56
C ILE A 144 -6.34 -3.60 -1.01
N ASP A 145 -7.37 -3.91 -1.78
CA ASP A 145 -8.35 -4.91 -1.34
C ASP A 145 -7.67 -6.26 -1.06
N ALA A 146 -6.77 -6.67 -1.96
CA ALA A 146 -6.05 -7.92 -1.79
C ALA A 146 -5.09 -7.85 -0.59
N VAL A 147 -4.44 -6.72 -0.40
CA VAL A 147 -3.51 -6.54 0.72
C VAL A 147 -4.23 -6.66 2.06
N LEU A 148 -5.45 -6.15 2.14
CA LEU A 148 -6.19 -6.10 3.40
C LEU A 148 -7.01 -7.36 3.70
N GLN A 149 -7.06 -8.31 2.78
CA GLN A 149 -7.78 -9.55 3.03
C GLN A 149 -7.11 -10.32 4.16
N GLY A 150 -7.93 -10.93 5.02
CA GLY A 150 -7.43 -11.70 6.13
C GLY A 150 -7.18 -10.92 7.41
N LEU A 151 -7.61 -9.66 7.42
CA LEU A 151 -7.50 -8.83 8.62
C LEU A 151 -8.84 -8.70 9.35
#